data_90542eff4f1635a52f34874b4cf5d9c4
#
_entry.id   90542eff4f1635a52f34874b4cf5d9c4
#
_cell.length_a   1.000
_cell.length_b   1.000
_cell.length_c   1.000
_cell.angle_alpha   90.00
_cell.angle_beta   90.00
_cell.angle_gamma   90.00
#
_symmetry.space_group_name_H-M   'P 1'
#
loop_
_entity.id
_entity.type
_entity.pdbx_description
1 polymer ?
#
loop_
_entity_poly.entity_id
_entity_poly.type
_entity_poly.pdbx_seq_one_letter_code
_entity_poly.pdbx_strand_id
1 'polypeptide(L)'
;MRVIKFRPGEAPKFNDIPALLDTIEAVQHFCGGDICENRIGSSGIFAITSGEISPEDMPISCIIPEMDMLLRGPVVFCRRCGHELAAVYEDDLKAVKKSIVLPGGDWF
;
A
#
# COMPACT_ATOMS: atom_id res chain seq x y z
N MET A 1 -7.31 -9.65 9.15
CA MET A 1 -7.82 -8.61 8.23
C MET A 1 -7.06 -8.66 6.92
N ARG A 2 -7.76 -8.69 5.82
CA ARG A 2 -7.13 -8.76 4.48
C ARG A 2 -6.67 -7.37 4.04
N VAL A 3 -5.41 -7.28 3.64
CA VAL A 3 -4.83 -6.08 3.05
C VAL A 3 -4.10 -6.48 1.76
N ILE A 4 -3.60 -5.50 1.03
CA ILE A 4 -2.75 -5.74 -0.14
C ILE A 4 -1.36 -5.23 0.21
N LYS A 5 -0.37 -6.08 0.08
CA LYS A 5 1.03 -5.74 0.36
C LYS A 5 1.90 -5.95 -0.86
N PHE A 6 2.92 -5.12 -1.03
CA PHE A 6 4.01 -5.42 -1.94
C PHE A 6 5.24 -4.59 -1.62
N ARG A 7 6.37 -5.08 -2.12
CA ARG A 7 7.68 -4.42 -2.03
C ARG A 7 8.20 -4.11 -3.43
N PRO A 8 9.18 -3.21 -3.54
CA PRO A 8 9.81 -2.94 -4.83
C PRO A 8 10.25 -4.25 -5.50
N GLY A 9 9.93 -4.39 -6.78
CA GLY A 9 10.27 -5.60 -7.55
C GLY A 9 9.26 -6.73 -7.44
N GLU A 10 8.23 -6.58 -6.60
CA GLU A 10 7.18 -7.59 -6.44
C GLU A 10 5.86 -7.07 -7.03
N ALA A 11 4.94 -7.97 -7.29
CA ALA A 11 3.58 -7.61 -7.65
C ALA A 11 2.72 -7.48 -6.38
N PRO A 12 1.73 -6.58 -6.36
CA PRO A 12 0.80 -6.51 -5.24
C PRO A 12 0.05 -7.83 -5.07
N LYS A 13 -0.16 -8.22 -3.83
CA LYS A 13 -0.88 -9.46 -3.51
C LYS A 13 -1.64 -9.31 -2.20
N PHE A 14 -2.67 -10.12 -2.03
CA PHE A 14 -3.40 -10.18 -0.77
C PHE A 14 -2.49 -10.72 0.34
N ASN A 15 -2.68 -10.17 1.53
CA ASN A 15 -2.02 -10.65 2.74
C ASN A 15 -3.01 -10.51 3.89
N ASP A 16 -2.95 -11.43 4.85
CA ASP A 16 -3.87 -11.41 5.98
C ASP A 16 -3.13 -11.03 7.25
N ILE A 17 -3.65 -10.00 7.93
CA ILE A 17 -3.12 -9.59 9.23
C ILE A 17 -3.94 -10.33 10.28
N PRO A 18 -3.32 -11.15 11.15
CA PRO A 18 -4.05 -11.89 12.18
C PRO A 18 -4.88 -10.96 13.07
N ALA A 19 -6.10 -11.43 13.41
CA ALA A 19 -7.06 -10.63 14.17
C ALA A 19 -6.58 -10.29 15.59
N LEU A 20 -5.60 -11.03 16.10
CA LEU A 20 -5.05 -10.79 17.44
C LEU A 20 -4.01 -9.68 17.47
N LEU A 21 -3.55 -9.22 16.30
CA LEU A 21 -2.56 -8.15 16.22
C LEU A 21 -3.25 -6.81 16.08
N ASP A 22 -2.63 -5.77 16.67
CA ASP A 22 -3.02 -4.39 16.37
C ASP A 22 -2.68 -4.12 14.90
N THR A 23 -3.68 -3.74 14.12
CA THR A 23 -3.53 -3.59 12.68
C THR A 23 -2.55 -2.47 12.31
N ILE A 24 -2.63 -1.34 13.01
CA ILE A 24 -1.73 -0.21 12.74
C ILE A 24 -0.30 -0.61 13.07
N GLU A 25 -0.09 -1.27 14.20
CA GLU A 25 1.22 -1.72 14.62
C GLU A 25 1.82 -2.72 13.63
N ALA A 26 1.00 -3.66 13.13
CA ALA A 26 1.44 -4.63 12.13
C ALA A 26 1.84 -3.95 10.82
N VAL A 27 1.08 -2.93 10.40
CA VAL A 27 1.40 -2.16 9.20
C VAL A 27 2.67 -1.34 9.40
N GLN A 28 2.84 -0.72 10.57
CA GLN A 28 4.06 0.01 10.91
C GLN A 28 5.28 -0.91 10.87
N HIS A 29 5.14 -2.11 11.40
CA HIS A 29 6.23 -3.08 11.37
C HIS A 29 6.62 -3.46 9.93
N PHE A 30 5.63 -3.68 9.08
CA PHE A 30 5.89 -4.00 7.68
C PHE A 30 6.55 -2.84 6.93
N CYS A 31 6.12 -1.61 7.18
CA CYS A 31 6.65 -0.42 6.52
C CYS A 31 7.95 0.09 7.14
N GLY A 32 8.32 -0.36 8.32
CA GLY A 32 9.58 -0.01 8.96
C GLY A 32 9.51 1.19 9.88
N GLY A 33 8.35 1.51 10.46
CA GLY A 33 8.22 2.62 11.40
C GLY A 33 6.93 3.40 11.23
N ASP A 34 6.98 4.70 11.50
CA ASP A 34 5.82 5.56 11.31
C ASP A 34 5.33 5.50 9.86
N ILE A 35 4.03 5.64 9.69
CA ILE A 35 3.40 5.47 8.38
C ILE A 35 2.86 6.78 7.85
N CYS A 36 2.80 6.85 6.52
CA CYS A 36 2.21 7.94 5.77
C CYS A 36 1.09 7.36 4.91
N GLU A 37 -0.09 7.96 4.95
CA GLU A 37 -1.26 7.45 4.24
C GLU A 37 -1.65 8.41 3.12
N ASN A 38 -1.95 7.86 1.95
CA ASN A 38 -2.44 8.63 0.83
C ASN A 38 -3.65 7.94 0.21
N ARG A 39 -4.76 8.66 0.05
CA ARG A 39 -5.95 8.13 -0.59
C ARG A 39 -5.71 8.00 -2.09
N ILE A 40 -6.14 6.89 -2.67
CA ILE A 40 -6.04 6.69 -4.12
C ILE A 40 -7.35 7.13 -4.77
N GLY A 41 -7.35 8.32 -5.35
CA GLY A 41 -8.52 8.86 -6.04
C GLY A 41 -9.77 8.83 -5.19
N SER A 42 -10.89 8.36 -5.76
CA SER A 42 -12.17 8.23 -5.08
C SER A 42 -12.51 6.78 -4.72
N SER A 43 -11.54 5.88 -4.80
CA SER A 43 -11.79 4.43 -4.65
C SER A 43 -12.09 4.00 -3.21
N GLY A 44 -11.72 4.80 -2.23
CA GLY A 44 -11.81 4.40 -0.83
C GLY A 44 -10.61 3.59 -0.35
N ILE A 45 -9.64 3.36 -1.22
CA ILE A 45 -8.41 2.63 -0.90
C ILE A 45 -7.32 3.64 -0.54
N PHE A 46 -6.54 3.31 0.48
CA PHE A 46 -5.41 4.13 0.93
C PHE A 46 -4.11 3.37 0.69
N ALA A 47 -3.11 4.06 0.19
CA ALA A 47 -1.75 3.55 0.09
C ALA A 47 -0.98 4.00 1.33
N ILE A 48 -0.40 3.05 2.05
CA ILE A 48 0.36 3.31 3.27
C ILE A 48 1.82 2.96 3.02
N THR A 49 2.70 3.92 3.30
CA THR A 49 4.15 3.77 3.15
C THR A 49 4.85 4.23 4.42
N SER A 50 6.16 4.06 4.48
CA SER A 50 6.95 4.55 5.61
C SER A 50 7.00 6.09 5.59
N GLY A 51 6.77 6.69 6.74
CA GLY A 51 6.91 8.14 6.93
C GLY A 51 8.23 8.56 7.58
N GLU A 52 9.06 7.60 8.00
CA GLU A 52 10.30 7.90 8.73
C GLU A 52 11.55 7.89 7.87
N ILE A 53 11.57 7.10 6.81
CA ILE A 53 12.77 6.91 6.00
C ILE A 53 12.75 7.90 4.84
N SER A 54 13.90 8.51 4.57
CA SER A 54 14.04 9.43 3.45
C SER A 54 13.67 8.71 2.14
N PRO A 55 12.78 9.28 1.33
CA PRO A 55 12.37 8.63 0.07
C PRO A 55 13.55 8.28 -0.85
N GLU A 56 14.61 9.06 -0.84
CA GLU A 56 15.77 8.82 -1.69
C GLU A 56 16.52 7.53 -1.32
N ASP A 57 16.33 7.05 -0.10
CA ASP A 57 17.03 5.85 0.39
C ASP A 57 16.31 4.55 0.04
N MET A 58 15.14 4.64 -0.58
CA MET A 58 14.33 3.48 -0.92
C MET A 58 14.11 3.37 -2.42
N PRO A 59 14.12 2.13 -2.95
CA PRO A 59 13.78 1.93 -4.36
C PRO A 59 12.30 2.23 -4.61
N ILE A 60 11.99 2.59 -5.84
CA ILE A 60 10.63 2.89 -6.26
C ILE A 60 9.81 1.59 -6.29
N SER A 61 8.65 1.60 -5.65
CA SER A 61 7.71 0.48 -5.67
C SER A 61 6.74 0.60 -6.83
N CYS A 62 6.13 1.78 -6.98
CA CYS A 62 5.18 2.03 -8.06
C CYS A 62 4.94 3.52 -8.26
N ILE A 63 4.28 3.83 -9.36
CA ILE A 63 3.80 5.16 -9.68
C ILE A 63 2.29 5.07 -9.79
N ILE A 64 1.60 6.07 -9.26
CA ILE A 64 0.15 6.20 -9.42
C ILE A 64 -0.08 7.41 -10.32
N PRO A 65 -0.22 7.20 -11.66
CA PRO A 65 -0.28 8.32 -12.62
C PRO A 65 -1.44 9.26 -12.37
N GLU A 66 -2.59 8.73 -12.01
CA GLU A 66 -3.80 9.53 -11.76
C GLU A 66 -3.57 10.57 -10.66
N MET A 67 -2.73 10.24 -9.68
CA MET A 67 -2.43 11.11 -8.55
C MET A 67 -1.10 11.84 -8.72
N ASP A 68 -0.39 11.61 -9.82
CA ASP A 68 0.97 12.11 -10.02
C ASP A 68 1.85 11.80 -8.81
N MET A 69 1.73 10.57 -8.33
CA MET A 69 2.34 10.13 -7.07
C MET A 69 3.31 8.98 -7.31
N LEU A 70 4.45 9.03 -6.63
CA LEU A 70 5.46 7.99 -6.67
C LEU A 70 5.60 7.41 -5.26
N LEU A 71 5.50 6.08 -5.15
CA LEU A 71 5.65 5.39 -3.87
C LEU A 71 6.97 4.61 -3.84
N ARG A 72 7.61 4.60 -2.67
CA ARG A 72 8.90 3.95 -2.46
C ARG A 72 8.83 2.99 -1.28
N GLY A 73 9.64 1.93 -1.32
CA GLY A 73 9.72 0.96 -0.24
C GLY A 73 8.49 0.06 -0.11
N PRO A 74 8.31 -0.59 1.05
CA PRO A 74 7.13 -1.42 1.28
C PRO A 74 5.84 -0.61 1.23
N VAL A 75 4.79 -1.18 0.61
CA VAL A 75 3.50 -0.52 0.46
C VAL A 75 2.40 -1.44 0.94
N VAL A 76 1.45 -0.89 1.68
CA VAL A 76 0.22 -1.58 2.08
C VAL A 76 -0.96 -0.80 1.54
N PHE A 77 -1.88 -1.48 0.86
CA PHE A 77 -3.16 -0.87 0.48
C PHE A 77 -4.24 -1.44 1.39
N CYS A 78 -5.05 -0.58 1.95
CA CYS A 78 -6.18 -0.97 2.79
C CYS A 78 -7.29 0.08 2.70
N ARG A 79 -8.41 -0.20 3.36
CA ARG A 79 -9.52 0.73 3.48
C ARG A 79 -9.57 1.28 4.90
N ARG A 80 -10.45 2.21 5.15
CA ARG A 80 -10.69 2.75 6.48
C ARG A 80 -12.15 2.63 6.87
N CYS A 81 -12.37 2.44 8.17
CA CYS A 81 -13.67 2.54 8.80
C CYS A 81 -13.52 3.50 9.99
N GLY A 82 -13.90 4.77 9.79
CA GLY A 82 -13.64 5.79 10.80
C GLY A 82 -12.14 6.02 10.99
N HIS A 83 -11.67 5.83 12.22
CA HIS A 83 -10.26 5.99 12.57
C HIS A 83 -9.46 4.69 12.45
N GLU A 84 -10.12 3.60 12.11
CA GLU A 84 -9.46 2.29 12.03
C GLU A 84 -9.19 1.89 10.59
N LEU A 85 -8.14 1.10 10.40
CA LEU A 85 -7.87 0.47 9.11
C LEU A 85 -8.89 -0.64 8.90
N ALA A 86 -9.32 -0.83 7.67
CA ALA A 86 -10.32 -1.82 7.31
C ALA A 86 -9.83 -2.72 6.18
N ALA A 87 -10.42 -3.91 6.10
CA ALA A 87 -10.07 -4.90 5.10
C ALA A 87 -10.39 -4.40 3.68
N VAL A 88 -9.56 -4.81 2.72
CA VAL A 88 -9.86 -4.60 1.31
C VAL A 88 -10.92 -5.59 0.85
N TYR A 89 -11.61 -5.24 -0.23
CA TYR A 89 -12.59 -6.11 -0.87
C TYR A 89 -11.89 -6.99 -1.90
N GLU A 90 -12.57 -8.03 -2.32
CA GLU A 90 -12.01 -8.99 -3.28
C GLU A 90 -11.58 -8.33 -4.60
N ASP A 91 -12.36 -7.36 -5.08
CA ASP A 91 -12.06 -6.67 -6.34
C ASP A 91 -10.99 -5.58 -6.21
N ASP A 92 -10.56 -5.27 -4.99
CA ASP A 92 -9.62 -4.17 -4.76
C ASP A 92 -8.24 -4.47 -5.34
N LEU A 93 -7.83 -5.72 -5.37
CA LEU A 93 -6.54 -6.07 -5.94
C LEU A 93 -6.49 -5.72 -7.44
N LYS A 94 -7.56 -5.98 -8.18
CA LYS A 94 -7.66 -5.58 -9.58
C LYS A 94 -7.64 -4.08 -9.72
N ALA A 95 -8.36 -3.37 -8.86
CA ALA A 95 -8.40 -1.91 -8.88
C ALA A 95 -7.02 -1.31 -8.64
N VAL A 96 -6.28 -1.84 -7.66
CA VAL A 96 -4.92 -1.39 -7.38
C VAL A 96 -4.00 -1.65 -8.58
N LYS A 97 -4.05 -2.84 -9.15
CA LYS A 97 -3.22 -3.19 -10.31
C LYS A 97 -3.47 -2.29 -11.52
N LYS A 98 -4.71 -1.83 -11.70
CA LYS A 98 -5.05 -0.90 -12.77
C LYS A 98 -4.60 0.53 -12.49
N SER A 99 -4.47 0.90 -11.22
CA SER A 99 -4.16 2.26 -10.81
C SER A 99 -2.68 2.55 -10.74
N ILE A 100 -1.83 1.53 -10.71
CA ILE A 100 -0.39 1.70 -10.53
C ILE A 100 0.40 1.23 -11.74
N VAL A 101 1.61 1.80 -11.89
CA VAL A 101 2.59 1.38 -12.89
C VAL A 101 3.86 1.02 -12.13
N LEU A 102 4.44 -0.14 -12.43
CA LEU A 102 5.70 -0.56 -11.83
C LEU A 102 6.88 0.05 -12.59
N PRO A 103 8.02 0.26 -11.91
CA PRO A 103 9.24 0.71 -12.58
C PRO A 103 9.59 -0.25 -13.72
N GLY A 104 9.88 0.28 -14.89
CA GLY A 104 10.13 -0.54 -16.07
C GLY A 104 8.92 -0.76 -16.95
N GLY A 105 7.72 -0.51 -16.41
CA GLY A 105 6.47 -0.49 -17.20
C GLY A 105 5.96 -1.84 -17.69
N ASP A 106 6.62 -2.92 -17.32
CA ASP A 106 6.27 -4.24 -17.82
C ASP A 106 5.90 -5.17 -16.67
N TRP A 107 4.62 -5.70 -16.73
CA TRP A 107 4.22 -6.53 -15.63
C TRP A 107 2.73 -6.85 -15.67
N PHE A 108 2.30 -7.79 -14.86
CA PHE A 108 0.94 -8.32 -14.77
C PHE A 108 0.46 -8.90 -16.08
#